data_80fd733ed2f5672dd725ce6c1778babc
#
_entry.id   80fd733ed2f5672dd725ce6c1778babc
#
_cell.length_a   1.000
_cell.length_b   1.000
_cell.length_c   1.000
_cell.angle_alpha   90.00
_cell.angle_beta   90.00
_cell.angle_gamma   90.00
#
_symmetry.space_group_name_H-M   'P 1'
#
loop_
_entity.id
_entity.type
_entity.pdbx_description
1 polymer ?
#
loop_
_entity_poly.entity_id
_entity_poly.type
_entity_poly.pdbx_seq_one_letter_code
_entity_poly.pdbx_strand_id
1 'polypeptide(L)'
;MPRHGRQRLGGRLLQCGVPFIGASARIAPGVGRPLESQVSAPGGTGTCHRSQRVSAMVGSMAQGVETGIMREPVLRAWMQDSVPPTTHYHERPGRWVGESSWPPKNMRERTYTPEWPGVLNADAVSVERRIMTVQSPLSAGLFAGKWCSYAATPDLPHDQREEDDGALVFTSPPLSNPLEIFGAPTVALNLSANRPVAMVAIRLSDVQPDDQAARVTYGLLNLTHREGSAHPSPLTPGQQYRVKLTLNHIAQRFPAGHRLRLSISTSHWPLAWPPPEPAQLAIETGTSRLVLPKRNARSSDAHIAFAPAEGAPVCTKEQLTTPHHNWRVIRDLAADTSTLEVINDDGTVRFPDLDLDLQRRALEWYSYQGMDFCSARGETLWERGFRRGDWSVRTVTCTLLTSTPTHFQLHAQLDAFEGERRVYAETWNEDIARDLV
;
A
#
# COMPACT_ATOMS: atom_id res chain seq x y z
N MET A 1 -42.49 -22.10 -15.58
CA MET A 1 -41.65 -20.90 -15.74
C MET A 1 -41.59 -20.19 -14.38
N PRO A 2 -40.50 -20.17 -13.66
CA PRO A 2 -40.27 -19.23 -12.56
C PRO A 2 -39.21 -18.19 -12.99
N ARG A 3 -39.53 -16.92 -12.73
CA ARG A 3 -38.70 -15.75 -12.94
C ARG A 3 -37.56 -15.74 -11.90
N HIS A 4 -36.32 -15.85 -12.33
CA HIS A 4 -35.17 -15.60 -11.47
C HIS A 4 -34.96 -14.09 -11.33
N GLY A 5 -35.03 -13.61 -10.09
CA GLY A 5 -34.76 -12.26 -9.71
C GLY A 5 -33.28 -11.90 -9.92
N ARG A 6 -33.04 -10.82 -10.63
CA ARG A 6 -31.72 -10.15 -10.70
C ARG A 6 -31.40 -9.60 -9.33
N GLN A 7 -30.49 -10.25 -8.60
CA GLN A 7 -29.80 -9.61 -7.48
C GLN A 7 -28.86 -8.55 -8.04
N ARG A 8 -29.10 -7.31 -7.64
CA ARG A 8 -28.20 -6.19 -7.91
C ARG A 8 -26.85 -6.47 -7.23
N LEU A 9 -25.82 -6.72 -8.02
CA LEU A 9 -24.43 -6.65 -7.61
C LEU A 9 -24.01 -5.16 -7.51
N GLY A 10 -24.57 -4.48 -6.53
CA GLY A 10 -24.19 -3.13 -6.20
C GLY A 10 -22.94 -3.10 -5.30
N GLY A 11 -21.91 -2.44 -5.71
CA GLY A 11 -20.95 -1.82 -4.80
C GLY A 11 -19.74 -2.62 -4.33
N ARG A 12 -19.29 -3.69 -5.02
CA ARG A 12 -18.11 -4.48 -4.59
C ARG A 12 -16.99 -4.71 -5.61
N LEU A 13 -16.97 -4.01 -6.72
CA LEU A 13 -16.04 -4.30 -7.83
C LEU A 13 -14.86 -3.35 -7.99
N LEU A 14 -14.65 -2.38 -7.10
CA LEU A 14 -13.48 -1.47 -7.14
C LEU A 14 -12.46 -1.68 -6.00
N GLN A 15 -12.61 -2.75 -5.23
CA GLN A 15 -11.50 -3.27 -4.44
C GLN A 15 -11.04 -4.54 -5.14
N CYS A 16 -9.89 -4.47 -5.84
CA CYS A 16 -9.15 -5.67 -6.24
C CYS A 16 -9.04 -6.56 -5.00
N GLY A 17 -9.85 -7.64 -4.98
CA GLY A 17 -9.97 -8.54 -3.86
C GLY A 17 -8.75 -9.42 -3.71
N VAL A 18 -7.67 -8.85 -3.20
CA VAL A 18 -6.75 -9.60 -2.37
C VAL A 18 -7.29 -9.42 -0.95
N PRO A 19 -7.59 -10.49 -0.21
CA PRO A 19 -8.06 -10.34 1.16
C PRO A 19 -6.97 -9.61 1.93
N PHE A 20 -7.21 -8.33 2.18
CA PHE A 20 -6.50 -7.57 3.16
C PHE A 20 -6.79 -8.26 4.50
N ILE A 21 -5.89 -9.10 4.97
CA ILE A 21 -5.83 -9.42 6.38
C ILE A 21 -5.19 -8.19 7.05
N GLY A 22 -5.82 -7.05 6.84
CA GLY A 22 -5.75 -5.91 7.72
C GLY A 22 -6.53 -6.31 8.95
N ALA A 23 -5.85 -6.40 10.08
CA ALA A 23 -6.43 -6.68 11.37
C ALA A 23 -7.40 -5.56 11.78
N SER A 24 -8.59 -5.55 11.19
CA SER A 24 -9.80 -5.02 11.83
C SER A 24 -10.34 -6.14 12.72
N ALA A 25 -9.53 -6.56 13.70
CA ALA A 25 -10.03 -7.32 14.82
C ALA A 25 -10.90 -6.37 15.66
N ARG A 26 -12.22 -6.42 15.48
CA ARG A 26 -13.13 -5.99 16.52
C ARG A 26 -12.84 -6.87 17.72
N ILE A 27 -12.13 -6.32 18.70
CA ILE A 27 -11.91 -6.98 19.98
C ILE A 27 -13.27 -7.02 20.65
N ALA A 28 -13.87 -8.20 20.76
CA ALA A 28 -14.96 -8.42 21.69
C ALA A 28 -14.38 -8.22 23.12
N PRO A 29 -15.06 -7.49 24.00
CA PRO A 29 -14.58 -7.29 25.36
C PRO A 29 -14.57 -8.66 26.09
N GLY A 30 -13.40 -9.11 26.52
CA GLY A 30 -13.28 -10.23 27.43
C GLY A 30 -12.29 -11.35 27.11
N VAL A 31 -11.64 -11.38 25.95
CA VAL A 31 -10.62 -12.41 25.66
C VAL A 31 -9.39 -11.73 25.09
N GLY A 32 -8.33 -11.64 25.87
CA GLY A 32 -7.02 -11.16 25.44
C GLY A 32 -6.42 -12.12 24.39
N ARG A 33 -6.60 -11.79 23.10
CA ARG A 33 -5.98 -12.53 21.98
C ARG A 33 -4.69 -11.81 21.55
N PRO A 34 -3.60 -12.54 21.27
CA PRO A 34 -2.41 -11.94 20.69
C PRO A 34 -2.74 -11.34 19.30
N LEU A 35 -2.42 -10.07 19.11
CA LEU A 35 -2.52 -9.38 17.81
C LEU A 35 -1.17 -9.49 17.09
N GLU A 36 -1.16 -10.11 15.93
CA GLU A 36 0.01 -10.12 15.05
C GLU A 36 -0.09 -8.98 14.05
N SER A 37 0.79 -7.99 14.14
CA SER A 37 1.05 -7.09 13.03
C SER A 37 2.14 -7.73 12.15
N GLN A 38 1.80 -8.08 10.92
CA GLN A 38 2.78 -8.52 9.94
C GLN A 38 3.54 -7.31 9.42
N VAL A 39 4.63 -6.97 10.08
CA VAL A 39 5.73 -6.28 9.45
C VAL A 39 6.74 -7.37 9.13
N SER A 40 6.79 -7.77 7.86
CA SER A 40 7.65 -8.86 7.39
C SER A 40 9.10 -8.59 7.75
N ALA A 41 9.72 -9.49 8.49
CA ALA A 41 11.17 -9.59 8.53
C ALA A 41 11.66 -9.99 7.12
N PRO A 42 12.84 -9.53 6.67
CA PRO A 42 13.36 -9.88 5.36
C PRO A 42 13.56 -11.39 5.25
N GLY A 43 13.13 -11.94 4.12
CA GLY A 43 13.28 -13.35 3.80
C GLY A 43 12.07 -14.22 4.12
N GLY A 44 11.01 -14.17 3.31
CA GLY A 44 10.04 -15.23 3.02
C GLY A 44 9.34 -16.01 4.15
N THR A 45 9.55 -15.67 5.42
CA THR A 45 9.26 -16.54 6.55
C THR A 45 8.02 -16.16 7.39
N GLY A 46 7.34 -15.06 7.05
CA GLY A 46 6.21 -14.54 7.83
C GLY A 46 5.04 -15.52 7.97
N THR A 47 4.81 -16.37 6.98
CA THR A 47 3.75 -17.38 6.99
C THR A 47 4.03 -18.55 7.93
N CYS A 48 5.28 -18.97 8.07
CA CYS A 48 5.66 -20.08 8.96
C CYS A 48 5.51 -19.74 10.45
N HIS A 49 6.00 -18.59 10.86
CA HIS A 49 5.81 -18.11 12.24
C HIS A 49 4.33 -18.05 12.64
N ARG A 50 3.47 -17.63 11.71
CA ARG A 50 2.03 -17.55 11.95
C ARG A 50 1.43 -18.93 12.19
N SER A 51 1.78 -19.92 11.37
CA SER A 51 1.26 -21.28 11.50
C SER A 51 1.68 -21.93 12.82
N GLN A 52 2.93 -21.79 13.22
CA GLN A 52 3.44 -22.30 14.50
C GLN A 52 2.73 -21.67 15.70
N ARG A 53 2.53 -20.35 15.67
CA ARG A 53 1.82 -19.66 16.75
C ARG A 53 0.35 -20.05 16.83
N VAL A 54 -0.33 -20.21 15.68
CA VAL A 54 -1.71 -20.70 15.64
C VAL A 54 -1.77 -22.10 16.24
N SER A 55 -0.86 -22.99 15.85
CA SER A 55 -0.80 -24.36 16.41
C SER A 55 -0.52 -24.37 17.93
N ALA A 56 0.43 -23.55 18.39
CA ALA A 56 0.73 -23.40 19.80
C ALA A 56 -0.46 -22.83 20.59
N MET A 57 -1.19 -21.88 20.01
CA MET A 57 -2.39 -21.30 20.61
C MET A 57 -3.54 -22.29 20.67
N VAL A 58 -3.77 -23.08 19.60
CA VAL A 58 -4.78 -24.15 19.58
C VAL A 58 -4.42 -25.22 20.62
N GLY A 59 -3.15 -25.65 20.68
CA GLY A 59 -2.68 -26.60 21.69
C GLY A 59 -2.92 -26.10 23.11
N SER A 60 -2.61 -24.83 23.41
CA SER A 60 -2.83 -24.24 24.73
C SER A 60 -4.33 -24.07 25.07
N MET A 61 -5.11 -23.51 24.16
CA MET A 61 -6.50 -23.14 24.44
C MET A 61 -7.49 -24.30 24.30
N ALA A 62 -7.28 -25.20 23.33
CA ALA A 62 -8.22 -26.27 23.04
C ALA A 62 -7.82 -27.62 23.65
N GLN A 63 -6.54 -27.86 23.89
CA GLN A 63 -6.02 -29.13 24.35
C GLN A 63 -5.37 -29.07 25.76
N GLY A 64 -5.31 -27.87 26.36
CA GLY A 64 -4.73 -27.67 27.68
C GLY A 64 -3.20 -27.89 27.75
N VAL A 65 -2.51 -27.89 26.58
CA VAL A 65 -1.07 -28.09 26.51
C VAL A 65 -0.33 -26.79 26.89
N GLU A 66 0.56 -26.83 27.85
CA GLU A 66 1.41 -25.70 28.26
C GLU A 66 2.46 -25.39 27.19
N THR A 67 2.08 -24.62 26.16
CA THR A 67 2.98 -24.21 25.05
C THR A 67 3.78 -22.94 25.37
N GLY A 68 3.48 -22.26 26.48
CA GLY A 68 4.10 -20.98 26.83
C GLY A 68 3.59 -19.76 26.05
N ILE A 69 2.78 -19.96 25.02
CA ILE A 69 2.27 -18.88 24.12
C ILE A 69 1.51 -17.78 24.88
N MET A 70 0.80 -18.14 25.96
CA MET A 70 0.02 -17.20 26.76
C MET A 70 0.88 -16.28 27.63
N ARG A 71 2.16 -16.59 27.80
CA ARG A 71 3.15 -15.75 28.52
C ARG A 71 3.88 -14.79 27.60
N GLU A 72 3.73 -14.95 26.30
CA GLU A 72 4.38 -14.08 25.32
C GLU A 72 3.69 -12.71 25.23
N PRO A 73 4.39 -11.68 24.69
CA PRO A 73 3.78 -10.40 24.41
C PRO A 73 2.54 -10.53 23.53
N VAL A 74 1.48 -9.77 23.87
CA VAL A 74 0.23 -9.71 23.08
C VAL A 74 0.52 -9.28 21.65
N LEU A 75 1.47 -8.35 21.45
CA LEU A 75 1.89 -7.86 20.15
C LEU A 75 3.40 -8.01 20.01
N ARG A 76 3.83 -8.58 18.88
CA ARG A 76 5.21 -8.59 18.40
C ARG A 76 5.28 -7.74 17.13
N ALA A 77 6.34 -6.94 17.00
CA ALA A 77 6.60 -6.20 15.76
C ALA A 77 8.10 -6.11 15.51
N TRP A 78 8.46 -6.07 14.23
CA TRP A 78 9.80 -5.73 13.80
C TRP A 78 9.91 -4.21 13.68
N MET A 79 10.64 -3.58 14.63
CA MET A 79 10.95 -2.15 14.57
C MET A 79 12.04 -1.96 13.53
N GLN A 80 11.67 -1.46 12.38
CA GLN A 80 12.57 -1.28 11.23
C GLN A 80 13.50 -0.09 11.47
N ASP A 81 14.76 -0.26 11.15
CA ASP A 81 15.69 0.85 11.06
C ASP A 81 15.56 1.58 9.70
N SER A 82 16.02 2.82 9.66
CA SER A 82 16.12 3.58 8.43
C SER A 82 17.13 2.95 7.48
N VAL A 83 16.80 2.92 6.21
CA VAL A 83 17.65 2.47 5.10
C VAL A 83 17.47 3.39 3.91
N PRO A 84 18.46 3.50 3.01
CA PRO A 84 18.31 4.22 1.75
C PRO A 84 17.12 3.69 0.92
N PRO A 85 16.42 4.54 0.18
CA PRO A 85 15.31 4.11 -0.67
C PRO A 85 15.81 3.18 -1.78
N THR A 86 15.15 2.04 -1.95
CA THR A 86 15.39 1.11 -3.05
C THR A 86 14.12 0.30 -3.31
N THR A 87 13.96 -0.15 -4.53
CA THR A 87 12.82 -0.97 -4.95
C THR A 87 12.87 -2.40 -4.45
N HIS A 88 14.01 -2.81 -3.86
CA HIS A 88 14.19 -4.13 -3.28
C HIS A 88 15.21 -4.10 -2.14
N TYR A 89 14.92 -4.80 -1.05
CA TYR A 89 15.86 -5.01 0.06
C TYR A 89 16.14 -6.49 0.24
N HIS A 90 17.42 -6.88 0.25
CA HIS A 90 17.83 -8.22 0.65
C HIS A 90 17.63 -8.43 2.14
N GLU A 91 17.91 -7.40 2.93
CA GLU A 91 17.70 -7.37 4.37
C GLU A 91 17.03 -6.07 4.78
N ARG A 92 16.18 -6.14 5.78
CA ARG A 92 15.59 -4.97 6.41
C ARG A 92 16.06 -4.92 7.87
N PRO A 93 17.10 -4.12 8.19
CA PRO A 93 17.63 -4.04 9.53
C PRO A 93 16.59 -3.53 10.52
N GLY A 94 16.73 -3.94 11.77
CA GLY A 94 15.79 -3.59 12.83
C GLY A 94 15.95 -4.48 14.05
N ARG A 95 14.94 -4.47 14.90
CA ARG A 95 14.87 -5.33 16.08
C ARG A 95 13.44 -5.73 16.41
N TRP A 96 13.28 -6.83 17.10
CA TRP A 96 11.98 -7.20 17.64
C TRP A 96 11.61 -6.30 18.83
N VAL A 97 10.34 -5.94 18.90
CA VAL A 97 9.72 -5.29 20.06
C VAL A 97 8.47 -6.07 20.46
N GLY A 98 8.21 -6.13 21.75
CA GLY A 98 7.04 -6.84 22.29
C GLY A 98 6.23 -5.91 23.19
N GLU A 99 4.91 -5.93 23.04
CA GLU A 99 4.00 -5.14 23.86
C GLU A 99 2.97 -6.04 24.55
N SER A 100 2.74 -5.76 25.84
CA SER A 100 1.79 -6.53 26.68
C SER A 100 0.34 -6.11 26.46
N SER A 101 0.10 -5.03 25.73
CA SER A 101 -1.24 -4.51 25.41
C SER A 101 -1.23 -3.75 24.10
N TRP A 102 -2.41 -3.63 23.48
CA TRP A 102 -2.64 -2.73 22.36
C TRP A 102 -3.80 -1.78 22.66
N PRO A 103 -3.66 -0.44 22.53
CA PRO A 103 -2.39 0.26 22.30
C PRO A 103 -1.39 0.07 23.45
N PRO A 104 -0.06 0.18 23.17
CA PRO A 104 0.97 0.08 24.19
C PRO A 104 0.88 1.23 25.22
N LYS A 105 1.10 0.90 26.50
CA LYS A 105 1.02 1.89 27.60
C LYS A 105 2.10 2.97 27.55
N ASN A 106 3.23 2.69 26.89
CA ASN A 106 4.38 3.58 26.75
C ASN A 106 4.33 4.47 25.50
N MET A 107 3.22 4.44 24.77
CA MET A 107 3.01 5.35 23.62
C MET A 107 2.62 6.75 24.11
N ARG A 108 3.08 7.74 23.35
CA ARG A 108 2.70 9.15 23.46
C ARG A 108 2.42 9.68 22.07
N GLU A 109 1.46 10.55 21.96
CA GLU A 109 1.27 11.29 20.71
C GLU A 109 2.31 12.39 20.61
N ARG A 110 2.91 12.55 19.43
CA ARG A 110 3.73 13.71 19.08
C ARG A 110 3.11 14.40 17.89
N THR A 111 2.76 15.66 18.07
CA THR A 111 2.08 16.45 17.07
C THR A 111 3.08 17.33 16.31
N TYR A 112 2.90 17.40 14.99
CA TYR A 112 3.61 18.29 14.09
C TYR A 112 2.61 19.16 13.36
N THR A 113 2.98 20.43 13.16
CA THR A 113 2.18 21.42 12.44
C THR A 113 2.86 21.76 11.12
N PRO A 114 2.18 21.59 9.98
CA PRO A 114 2.65 22.13 8.70
C PRO A 114 2.58 23.65 8.71
N GLU A 115 3.69 24.31 8.34
CA GLU A 115 3.86 25.76 8.33
C GLU A 115 4.45 26.23 7.01
N TRP A 116 4.12 27.45 6.63
CA TRP A 116 4.75 28.12 5.51
C TRP A 116 6.23 28.46 5.85
N PRO A 117 7.19 28.35 4.93
CA PRO A 117 7.06 27.96 3.50
C PRO A 117 7.24 26.47 3.18
N GLY A 118 7.02 25.57 4.07
CA GLY A 118 7.17 24.12 3.88
C GLY A 118 7.88 23.46 5.06
N VAL A 119 7.69 24.02 6.25
CA VAL A 119 8.29 23.52 7.50
C VAL A 119 7.29 22.65 8.24
N LEU A 120 7.76 21.58 8.86
CA LEU A 120 6.99 20.69 9.73
C LEU A 120 7.50 20.84 11.16
N ASN A 121 6.87 21.71 11.95
CA ASN A 121 7.28 21.98 13.32
C ASN A 121 6.64 21.05 14.33
N ALA A 122 7.45 20.56 15.28
CA ALA A 122 6.95 19.80 16.42
C ALA A 122 6.38 20.75 17.49
N ASP A 123 5.27 20.33 18.11
CA ASP A 123 4.72 20.94 19.31
C ASP A 123 4.53 22.48 19.24
N ALA A 124 4.24 23.00 18.04
CA ALA A 124 4.06 24.41 17.79
C ALA A 124 2.88 24.99 18.58
N VAL A 125 3.12 26.04 19.36
CA VAL A 125 2.11 26.65 20.26
C VAL A 125 1.26 27.69 19.54
N SER A 126 1.86 28.46 18.64
CA SER A 126 1.17 29.48 17.84
C SER A 126 1.81 29.56 16.45
N VAL A 127 0.99 29.39 15.42
CA VAL A 127 1.45 29.37 14.04
C VAL A 127 0.56 30.28 13.21
N GLU A 128 1.21 31.04 12.33
CA GLU A 128 0.50 31.85 11.34
C GLU A 128 -0.30 30.96 10.40
N ARG A 129 -1.57 31.30 10.22
CA ARG A 129 -2.45 30.63 9.27
C ARG A 129 -2.21 31.17 7.88
N ARG A 130 -1.89 30.31 6.96
CA ARG A 130 -1.75 30.64 5.53
C ARG A 130 -2.40 29.55 4.69
N ILE A 131 -2.86 29.94 3.51
CA ILE A 131 -3.37 28.99 2.51
C ILE A 131 -2.22 28.66 1.54
N MET A 132 -1.97 27.35 1.40
CA MET A 132 -1.07 26.83 0.38
C MET A 132 -1.85 25.93 -0.56
N THR A 133 -1.62 26.04 -1.86
CA THR A 133 -2.36 25.27 -2.87
C THR A 133 -1.50 24.17 -3.45
N VAL A 134 -2.14 23.09 -3.86
CA VAL A 134 -1.52 21.99 -4.59
C VAL A 134 -2.48 21.45 -5.65
N GLN A 135 -1.95 21.23 -6.84
CA GLN A 135 -2.58 20.51 -7.93
C GLN A 135 -1.51 19.60 -8.55
N SER A 136 -1.63 18.31 -8.29
CA SER A 136 -0.62 17.33 -8.68
C SER A 136 -0.82 16.88 -10.13
N PRO A 137 0.27 16.64 -10.87
CA PRO A 137 0.22 15.96 -12.16
C PRO A 137 -0.10 14.46 -11.99
N LEU A 138 -0.47 13.79 -13.08
CA LEU A 138 -0.66 12.34 -13.10
C LEU A 138 0.65 11.54 -12.92
N SER A 139 1.81 12.19 -13.04
CA SER A 139 3.11 11.58 -12.71
C SER A 139 3.27 11.31 -11.21
N ALA A 140 2.51 12.00 -10.33
CA ALA A 140 2.53 11.71 -8.91
C ALA A 140 1.95 10.31 -8.63
N GLY A 141 2.79 9.40 -8.14
CA GLY A 141 2.46 7.99 -7.88
C GLY A 141 3.24 6.98 -8.72
N LEU A 142 3.93 7.39 -9.80
CA LEU A 142 4.69 6.47 -10.66
C LEU A 142 5.84 5.75 -9.92
N PHE A 143 6.41 6.39 -8.91
CA PHE A 143 7.50 5.86 -8.08
C PHE A 143 7.01 5.31 -6.73
N ALA A 144 5.70 5.13 -6.60
CA ALA A 144 5.08 4.70 -5.35
C ALA A 144 5.22 3.20 -5.06
N GLY A 145 5.72 2.40 -6.01
CA GLY A 145 5.74 0.94 -5.88
C GLY A 145 4.34 0.33 -5.92
N LYS A 146 4.20 -0.94 -5.54
CA LYS A 146 2.90 -1.61 -5.45
C LYS A 146 2.13 -1.22 -4.19
N TRP A 147 0.80 -1.33 -4.28
CA TRP A 147 -0.10 -1.15 -3.14
C TRP A 147 0.27 -2.07 -1.97
N CYS A 148 0.52 -3.34 -2.24
CA CYS A 148 0.94 -4.35 -1.29
C CYS A 148 2.11 -5.12 -1.88
N SER A 149 3.30 -4.94 -1.30
CA SER A 149 4.49 -5.71 -1.66
C SER A 149 4.37 -7.14 -1.15
N TYR A 150 4.72 -8.11 -2.00
CA TYR A 150 4.83 -9.53 -1.66
C TYR A 150 6.30 -10.01 -1.68
N ALA A 151 7.24 -9.09 -1.49
CA ALA A 151 8.67 -9.35 -1.64
C ALA A 151 9.06 -9.81 -3.07
N ALA A 152 8.21 -9.52 -4.06
CA ALA A 152 8.54 -9.68 -5.47
C ALA A 152 9.47 -8.53 -5.86
N THR A 153 10.56 -8.83 -6.56
CA THR A 153 11.54 -7.83 -6.98
C THR A 153 11.21 -7.34 -8.39
N PRO A 154 11.22 -6.03 -8.61
CA PRO A 154 11.23 -4.86 -7.72
C PRO A 154 9.79 -4.36 -7.49
N ASP A 155 9.32 -4.15 -6.27
CA ASP A 155 7.93 -3.72 -6.02
C ASP A 155 7.78 -2.65 -4.91
N LEU A 156 8.88 -2.25 -4.28
CA LEU A 156 8.90 -1.20 -3.26
C LEU A 156 9.02 0.21 -3.89
N PRO A 157 8.61 1.25 -3.15
CA PRO A 157 8.73 2.62 -3.63
C PRO A 157 10.18 3.05 -3.80
N HIS A 158 10.45 3.78 -4.88
CA HIS A 158 11.73 4.42 -5.17
C HIS A 158 11.95 5.67 -4.30
N ASP A 159 13.03 6.42 -4.54
CA ASP A 159 13.31 7.69 -3.87
C ASP A 159 12.16 8.67 -4.10
N GLN A 160 11.60 9.17 -3.01
CA GLN A 160 10.38 9.98 -3.04
C GLN A 160 10.62 11.44 -3.44
N ARG A 161 11.86 11.87 -3.69
CA ARG A 161 12.16 13.22 -4.20
C ARG A 161 11.48 13.46 -5.54
N GLU A 162 11.43 12.45 -6.42
CA GLU A 162 10.74 12.54 -7.72
C GLU A 162 9.22 12.70 -7.57
N GLU A 163 8.64 12.09 -6.53
CA GLU A 163 7.22 12.23 -6.20
C GLU A 163 6.90 13.57 -5.53
N ASP A 164 7.88 14.17 -4.87
CA ASP A 164 7.71 15.42 -4.11
C ASP A 164 7.57 16.64 -5.01
N ASP A 165 8.10 16.61 -6.23
CA ASP A 165 7.95 17.69 -7.21
C ASP A 165 6.49 17.97 -7.59
N GLY A 166 5.63 16.95 -7.52
CA GLY A 166 4.19 17.06 -7.76
C GLY A 166 3.35 17.28 -6.49
N ALA A 167 3.95 17.54 -5.33
CA ALA A 167 3.29 17.57 -4.04
C ALA A 167 3.54 18.88 -3.27
N LEU A 168 2.65 19.18 -2.34
CA LEU A 168 2.91 20.18 -1.30
C LEU A 168 3.69 19.50 -0.17
N VAL A 169 4.92 19.98 0.08
CA VAL A 169 5.89 19.32 0.94
C VAL A 169 6.19 20.13 2.20
N PHE A 170 6.22 19.43 3.35
CA PHE A 170 6.62 19.99 4.64
C PHE A 170 7.70 19.12 5.27
N THR A 171 8.85 19.70 5.58
CA THR A 171 10.00 18.97 6.12
C THR A 171 10.37 19.50 7.51
N SER A 172 10.59 18.59 8.47
CA SER A 172 11.02 18.98 9.81
C SER A 172 12.48 19.42 9.83
N PRO A 173 12.90 20.19 10.85
CA PRO A 173 14.31 20.27 11.21
C PRO A 173 14.89 18.86 11.46
N PRO A 174 16.23 18.70 11.38
CA PRO A 174 16.87 17.45 11.75
C PRO A 174 16.50 17.01 13.17
N LEU A 175 16.18 15.73 13.34
CA LEU A 175 15.84 15.15 14.63
C LEU A 175 17.06 15.20 15.55
N SER A 176 16.93 15.80 16.73
CA SER A 176 17.98 15.85 17.74
C SER A 176 18.24 14.47 18.39
N ASN A 177 17.20 13.62 18.45
CA ASN A 177 17.26 12.29 19.04
C ASN A 177 16.50 11.30 18.14
N PRO A 178 16.83 10.01 18.19
CA PRO A 178 16.07 9.00 17.47
C PRO A 178 14.58 9.03 17.85
N LEU A 179 13.72 8.80 16.86
CA LEU A 179 12.27 8.77 17.02
C LEU A 179 11.73 7.43 16.56
N GLU A 180 11.03 6.72 17.45
CA GLU A 180 10.31 5.49 17.09
C GLU A 180 8.83 5.77 16.95
N ILE A 181 8.27 5.40 15.81
CA ILE A 181 6.84 5.45 15.52
C ILE A 181 6.31 4.03 15.51
N PHE A 182 5.24 3.79 16.27
CA PHE A 182 4.65 2.47 16.41
C PHE A 182 3.13 2.55 16.38
N GLY A 183 2.52 2.21 15.26
CA GLY A 183 1.09 2.34 15.02
C GLY A 183 0.79 3.14 13.75
N ALA A 184 -0.41 3.67 13.66
CA ALA A 184 -0.90 4.43 12.51
C ALA A 184 -0.78 5.94 12.74
N PRO A 185 0.08 6.66 12.00
CA PRO A 185 0.06 8.11 11.97
C PRO A 185 -1.30 8.64 11.49
N THR A 186 -1.73 9.78 11.99
CA THR A 186 -2.94 10.44 11.51
C THR A 186 -2.64 11.86 11.05
N VAL A 187 -3.30 12.28 9.98
CA VAL A 187 -3.20 13.64 9.45
C VAL A 187 -4.59 14.26 9.46
N ALA A 188 -4.70 15.41 10.12
CA ALA A 188 -5.91 16.23 10.08
C ALA A 188 -5.60 17.46 9.22
N LEU A 189 -6.36 17.64 8.14
CA LEU A 189 -6.22 18.75 7.22
C LEU A 189 -7.45 19.64 7.30
N ASN A 190 -7.25 20.95 7.36
CA ASN A 190 -8.25 21.94 7.02
C ASN A 190 -8.02 22.35 5.57
N LEU A 191 -8.96 22.04 4.69
CA LEU A 191 -8.79 22.18 3.24
C LEU A 191 -10.08 22.61 2.55
N SER A 192 -9.93 23.18 1.36
CA SER A 192 -11.01 23.29 0.37
C SER A 192 -10.54 22.78 -0.97
N ALA A 193 -11.47 22.40 -1.84
CA ALA A 193 -11.22 21.96 -3.21
C ALA A 193 -11.93 22.89 -4.20
N ASN A 194 -11.39 23.00 -5.41
CA ASN A 194 -12.01 23.76 -6.49
C ASN A 194 -12.95 22.91 -7.36
N ARG A 195 -13.09 21.61 -7.05
CA ARG A 195 -13.89 20.63 -7.78
C ARG A 195 -14.79 19.83 -6.85
N PRO A 196 -15.94 19.32 -7.32
CA PRO A 196 -16.86 18.52 -6.50
C PRO A 196 -16.30 17.11 -6.21
N VAL A 197 -15.39 16.60 -7.03
CA VAL A 197 -14.69 15.33 -6.83
C VAL A 197 -13.20 15.62 -6.78
N ALA A 198 -12.56 15.21 -5.70
CA ALA A 198 -11.13 15.36 -5.48
C ALA A 198 -10.62 14.26 -4.56
N MET A 199 -9.35 13.95 -4.65
CA MET A 199 -8.67 13.06 -3.74
C MET A 199 -7.52 13.76 -3.03
N VAL A 200 -7.10 13.20 -1.91
CA VAL A 200 -5.86 13.55 -1.24
C VAL A 200 -5.03 12.30 -1.01
N ALA A 201 -3.77 12.37 -1.40
CA ALA A 201 -2.76 11.37 -1.09
C ALA A 201 -1.75 11.99 -0.13
N ILE A 202 -1.42 11.27 0.93
CA ILE A 202 -0.49 11.71 1.96
C ILE A 202 0.62 10.69 2.09
N ARG A 203 1.87 11.16 2.07
CA ARG A 203 3.06 10.34 2.30
C ARG A 203 3.84 10.88 3.48
N LEU A 204 4.33 9.98 4.32
CA LEU A 204 5.32 10.28 5.35
C LEU A 204 6.61 9.60 4.95
N SER A 205 7.67 10.40 4.79
CA SER A 205 8.99 9.92 4.38
C SER A 205 10.04 10.22 5.43
N ASP A 206 11.04 9.36 5.47
CA ASP A 206 12.29 9.53 6.20
C ASP A 206 13.31 10.17 5.25
N VAL A 207 13.71 11.41 5.51
CA VAL A 207 14.71 12.12 4.73
C VAL A 207 16.05 11.99 5.41
N GLN A 208 16.98 11.37 4.72
CA GLN A 208 18.35 11.15 5.19
C GLN A 208 19.19 12.42 5.13
N PRO A 209 20.37 12.47 5.77
CA PRO A 209 21.26 13.65 5.72
C PRO A 209 21.72 14.04 4.30
N ASP A 210 21.72 13.08 3.35
CA ASP A 210 22.06 13.27 1.94
C ASP A 210 20.85 13.63 1.05
N ASP A 211 19.71 13.97 1.68
CA ASP A 211 18.43 14.30 1.07
C ASP A 211 17.66 13.16 0.40
N GLN A 212 18.18 11.93 0.38
CA GLN A 212 17.37 10.78 -0.07
C GLN A 212 16.13 10.62 0.81
N ALA A 213 14.99 10.35 0.19
CA ALA A 213 13.70 10.27 0.86
C ALA A 213 13.07 8.88 0.72
N ALA A 214 13.11 8.08 1.80
CA ALA A 214 12.47 6.77 1.84
C ALA A 214 11.02 6.89 2.35
N ARG A 215 10.03 6.42 1.56
CA ARG A 215 8.64 6.39 2.02
C ARG A 215 8.48 5.40 3.18
N VAL A 216 7.98 5.88 4.31
CA VAL A 216 7.71 5.07 5.50
C VAL A 216 6.26 4.59 5.53
N THR A 217 5.33 5.49 5.25
CA THR A 217 3.90 5.16 5.19
C THR A 217 3.15 6.15 4.31
N TYR A 218 1.94 5.79 3.93
CA TYR A 218 1.06 6.64 3.15
C TYR A 218 -0.41 6.34 3.43
N GLY A 219 -1.28 7.20 2.93
CA GLY A 219 -2.73 7.02 2.95
C GLY A 219 -3.39 7.81 1.83
N LEU A 220 -4.49 7.28 1.31
CA LEU A 220 -5.26 7.85 0.23
C LEU A 220 -6.71 8.05 0.70
N LEU A 221 -7.32 9.16 0.31
CA LEU A 221 -8.73 9.41 0.57
C LEU A 221 -9.38 10.11 -0.62
N ASN A 222 -10.40 9.50 -1.19
CA ASN A 222 -11.35 10.23 -1.99
C ASN A 222 -12.15 11.16 -1.06
N LEU A 223 -12.08 12.45 -1.28
CA LEU A 223 -12.69 13.45 -0.39
C LEU A 223 -14.22 13.42 -0.41
N THR A 224 -14.84 12.79 -1.40
CA THR A 224 -16.29 12.53 -1.40
C THR A 224 -16.68 11.53 -0.30
N HIS A 225 -15.73 10.71 0.17
CA HIS A 225 -15.87 9.71 1.24
C HIS A 225 -15.37 10.22 2.61
N ARG A 226 -15.18 11.54 2.78
CA ARG A 226 -14.63 12.16 4.01
C ARG A 226 -15.41 11.84 5.28
N GLU A 227 -16.72 11.59 5.15
CA GLU A 227 -17.62 11.25 6.26
C GLU A 227 -17.96 9.76 6.32
N GLY A 228 -17.39 8.96 5.40
CA GLY A 228 -17.58 7.52 5.29
C GLY A 228 -17.91 7.06 3.88
N SER A 229 -17.77 5.76 3.64
CA SER A 229 -17.97 5.19 2.31
C SER A 229 -19.41 4.73 2.03
N ALA A 230 -20.27 4.72 3.05
CA ALA A 230 -21.67 4.27 2.88
C ALA A 230 -22.52 5.31 2.13
N HIS A 231 -22.20 6.59 2.32
CA HIS A 231 -22.94 7.71 1.73
C HIS A 231 -21.94 8.78 1.25
N PRO A 232 -21.27 8.56 0.11
CA PRO A 232 -20.37 9.56 -0.43
C PRO A 232 -21.14 10.82 -0.82
N SER A 233 -20.52 11.97 -0.60
CA SER A 233 -21.12 13.27 -0.92
C SER A 233 -20.14 14.18 -1.64
N PRO A 234 -20.56 14.91 -2.71
CA PRO A 234 -19.68 15.80 -3.43
C PRO A 234 -19.15 16.91 -2.53
N LEU A 235 -18.02 17.47 -2.90
CA LEU A 235 -17.52 18.69 -2.29
C LEU A 235 -18.26 19.90 -2.88
N THR A 236 -18.46 20.92 -2.07
CA THR A 236 -18.85 22.25 -2.57
C THR A 236 -17.54 23.01 -2.85
N PRO A 237 -17.28 23.43 -4.10
CA PRO A 237 -16.06 24.16 -4.43
C PRO A 237 -15.88 25.40 -3.54
N GLY A 238 -14.68 25.57 -3.01
CA GLY A 238 -14.32 26.68 -2.10
C GLY A 238 -14.76 26.52 -0.64
N GLN A 239 -15.64 25.56 -0.32
CA GLN A 239 -16.04 25.30 1.07
C GLN A 239 -14.88 24.66 1.84
N GLN A 240 -14.69 25.11 3.08
CA GLN A 240 -13.71 24.55 4.00
C GLN A 240 -14.25 23.25 4.64
N TYR A 241 -13.38 22.23 4.65
CA TYR A 241 -13.61 20.93 5.27
C TYR A 241 -12.48 20.60 6.24
N ARG A 242 -12.83 19.95 7.33
CA ARG A 242 -11.85 19.31 8.21
C ARG A 242 -11.85 17.82 7.95
N VAL A 243 -10.76 17.32 7.40
CA VAL A 243 -10.61 15.94 6.99
C VAL A 243 -9.56 15.25 7.86
N LYS A 244 -9.85 14.03 8.31
CA LYS A 244 -8.90 13.21 9.06
C LYS A 244 -8.58 11.95 8.26
N LEU A 245 -7.29 11.73 7.99
CA LEU A 245 -6.80 10.54 7.31
C LEU A 245 -5.85 9.77 8.24
N THR A 246 -6.10 8.47 8.38
CA THR A 246 -5.21 7.55 9.08
C THR A 246 -4.32 6.85 8.05
N LEU A 247 -3.01 6.96 8.24
CA LEU A 247 -2.03 6.31 7.37
C LEU A 247 -1.87 4.82 7.77
N ASN A 248 -1.17 4.05 6.95
CA ASN A 248 -0.90 2.65 7.27
C ASN A 248 -0.07 2.51 8.54
N HIS A 249 -0.31 1.41 9.28
CA HIS A 249 0.44 1.08 10.50
C HIS A 249 1.92 0.84 10.20
N ILE A 250 2.79 1.35 11.06
CA ILE A 250 4.24 1.22 10.94
C ILE A 250 4.88 0.88 12.29
N ALA A 251 6.06 0.26 12.21
CA ALA A 251 7.02 0.17 13.29
C ALA A 251 8.37 0.61 12.72
N GLN A 252 8.69 1.89 12.85
CA GLN A 252 9.83 2.53 12.20
C GLN A 252 10.62 3.39 13.17
N ARG A 253 11.94 3.27 13.13
CA ARG A 253 12.89 4.12 13.83
C ARG A 253 13.52 5.10 12.86
N PHE A 254 13.43 6.38 13.18
CA PHE A 254 14.11 7.49 12.50
C PHE A 254 15.36 7.84 13.31
N PRO A 255 16.56 7.81 12.74
CA PRO A 255 17.79 8.20 13.44
C PRO A 255 17.84 9.69 13.77
N ALA A 256 18.73 10.08 14.70
CA ALA A 256 19.10 11.48 14.87
C ALA A 256 19.77 12.01 13.59
N GLY A 257 19.56 13.28 13.26
CA GLY A 257 20.03 13.91 12.02
C GLY A 257 19.13 13.71 10.81
N HIS A 258 18.23 12.72 10.81
CA HIS A 258 17.20 12.56 9.79
C HIS A 258 16.07 13.58 9.96
N ARG A 259 15.25 13.75 8.92
CA ARG A 259 14.11 14.67 8.92
C ARG A 259 12.84 13.91 8.54
N LEU A 260 11.73 14.31 9.14
CA LEU A 260 10.40 13.86 8.72
C LEU A 260 9.93 14.73 7.56
N ARG A 261 9.35 14.09 6.54
CA ARG A 261 8.73 14.81 5.43
C ARG A 261 7.29 14.34 5.25
N LEU A 262 6.37 15.30 5.29
CA LEU A 262 4.95 15.14 4.97
C LEU A 262 4.71 15.71 3.58
N SER A 263 4.27 14.87 2.63
CA SER A 263 3.96 15.27 1.26
C SER A 263 2.46 15.05 1.01
N ILE A 264 1.80 16.05 0.44
CA ILE A 264 0.36 16.09 0.15
C ILE A 264 0.18 16.28 -1.35
N SER A 265 -0.52 15.37 -2.02
CA SER A 265 -0.79 15.42 -3.45
C SER A 265 -2.27 15.19 -3.76
N THR A 266 -2.71 15.60 -4.95
CA THR A 266 -4.09 15.46 -5.44
C THR A 266 -4.25 14.35 -6.48
N SER A 267 -3.18 13.61 -6.73
CA SER A 267 -3.11 12.43 -7.57
C SER A 267 -2.16 11.41 -6.95
N HIS A 268 -2.34 10.13 -7.24
CA HIS A 268 -1.42 9.06 -6.84
C HIS A 268 -1.55 7.86 -7.78
N TRP A 269 -1.43 8.15 -9.08
CA TRP A 269 -1.53 7.19 -10.16
C TRP A 269 -0.27 6.29 -10.22
N PRO A 270 -0.38 4.97 -10.43
CA PRO A 270 -1.62 4.19 -10.66
C PRO A 270 -2.21 3.56 -9.39
N LEU A 271 -1.73 3.85 -8.17
CA LEU A 271 -2.26 3.25 -6.95
C LEU A 271 -3.71 3.68 -6.66
N ALA A 272 -4.11 4.85 -7.15
CA ALA A 272 -5.49 5.30 -7.13
C ALA A 272 -5.88 5.81 -8.52
N TRP A 273 -7.09 5.46 -8.97
CA TRP A 273 -7.63 6.04 -10.21
C TRP A 273 -7.86 7.55 -9.99
N PRO A 274 -7.45 8.40 -10.94
CA PRO A 274 -7.56 9.85 -10.75
C PRO A 274 -9.03 10.31 -10.84
N PRO A 275 -9.38 11.46 -10.21
CA PRO A 275 -10.68 12.09 -10.40
C PRO A 275 -10.88 12.45 -11.89
N PRO A 276 -12.13 12.74 -12.32
CA PRO A 276 -12.43 12.99 -13.76
C PRO A 276 -11.71 14.22 -14.34
N GLU A 277 -11.26 15.13 -13.50
CA GLU A 277 -10.54 16.34 -13.90
C GLU A 277 -9.51 16.76 -12.85
N PRO A 278 -8.49 17.54 -13.21
CA PRO A 278 -7.51 18.05 -12.26
C PRO A 278 -8.20 18.86 -11.16
N ALA A 279 -7.96 18.45 -9.90
CA ALA A 279 -8.47 19.16 -8.74
C ALA A 279 -7.34 19.88 -7.99
N GLN A 280 -7.56 21.13 -7.61
CA GLN A 280 -6.67 21.89 -6.75
C GLN A 280 -7.22 21.86 -5.33
N LEU A 281 -6.35 21.53 -4.37
CA LEU A 281 -6.64 21.68 -2.94
C LEU A 281 -5.94 22.93 -2.39
N ALA A 282 -6.66 23.67 -1.57
CA ALA A 282 -6.14 24.76 -0.75
C ALA A 282 -6.06 24.28 0.70
N ILE A 283 -4.85 24.14 1.23
CA ILE A 283 -4.55 23.61 2.56
C ILE A 283 -4.28 24.77 3.51
N GLU A 284 -4.99 24.84 4.62
CA GLU A 284 -4.72 25.82 5.68
C GLU A 284 -3.60 25.31 6.59
N THR A 285 -2.43 25.92 6.49
CA THR A 285 -1.31 25.67 7.39
C THR A 285 -1.58 26.27 8.77
N GLY A 286 -0.83 25.82 9.80
CA GLY A 286 -1.02 26.31 11.17
C GLY A 286 -2.20 25.67 11.91
N THR A 287 -3.22 25.19 11.21
CA THR A 287 -4.38 24.46 11.79
C THR A 287 -4.40 22.99 11.41
N SER A 288 -3.77 22.61 10.31
CA SER A 288 -3.52 21.20 9.94
C SER A 288 -2.51 20.55 10.89
N ARG A 289 -2.62 19.24 11.10
CA ARG A 289 -1.79 18.49 12.07
C ARG A 289 -1.40 17.13 11.53
N LEU A 290 -0.13 16.74 11.77
CA LEU A 290 0.34 15.37 11.71
C LEU A 290 0.54 14.86 13.14
N VAL A 291 -0.12 13.78 13.51
CA VAL A 291 0.00 13.15 14.82
C VAL A 291 0.68 11.79 14.66
N LEU A 292 1.80 11.63 15.33
CA LEU A 292 2.62 10.42 15.29
C LEU A 292 2.49 9.65 16.61
N PRO A 293 2.16 8.35 16.57
CA PRO A 293 2.18 7.48 17.74
C PRO A 293 3.63 7.14 18.11
N LYS A 294 4.26 8.02 18.91
CA LYS A 294 5.65 7.86 19.38
C LYS A 294 5.71 6.78 20.44
N ARG A 295 6.58 5.78 20.21
CA ARG A 295 6.98 4.79 21.21
C ARG A 295 8.26 5.24 21.90
N ASN A 296 8.33 5.11 23.21
CA ASN A 296 9.57 5.23 23.95
C ASN A 296 10.26 3.85 23.99
N ALA A 297 11.48 3.77 23.50
CA ALA A 297 12.30 2.57 23.59
C ALA A 297 12.50 2.18 25.06
N ARG A 298 12.54 0.87 25.34
CA ARG A 298 12.78 0.32 26.69
C ARG A 298 14.06 -0.48 26.69
N SER A 299 14.78 -0.47 27.81
CA SER A 299 15.96 -1.31 27.99
C SER A 299 15.62 -2.82 27.84
N SER A 300 14.40 -3.22 28.19
CA SER A 300 13.91 -4.59 28.01
C SER A 300 13.78 -5.02 26.55
N ASP A 301 13.72 -4.09 25.60
CA ASP A 301 13.64 -4.43 24.16
C ASP A 301 14.87 -5.24 23.70
N ALA A 302 16.04 -5.00 24.32
CA ALA A 302 17.27 -5.73 24.00
C ALA A 302 17.20 -7.23 24.32
N HIS A 303 16.26 -7.63 25.17
CA HIS A 303 16.07 -9.02 25.59
C HIS A 303 14.94 -9.73 24.85
N ILE A 304 14.27 -9.02 23.92
CA ILE A 304 13.19 -9.61 23.12
C ILE A 304 13.81 -10.32 21.91
N ALA A 305 13.77 -11.63 21.97
CA ALA A 305 14.18 -12.52 20.88
C ALA A 305 13.09 -13.56 20.64
N PHE A 306 12.95 -13.94 19.39
CA PHE A 306 12.06 -15.02 18.99
C PHE A 306 12.85 -16.06 18.21
N ALA A 307 12.43 -17.30 18.31
CA ALA A 307 13.04 -18.38 17.55
C ALA A 307 12.96 -18.05 16.04
N PRO A 308 13.94 -18.51 15.25
CA PRO A 308 13.86 -18.42 13.79
C PRO A 308 12.56 -19.04 13.28
N ALA A 309 12.06 -18.54 12.13
CA ALA A 309 10.95 -19.18 11.46
C ALA A 309 11.34 -20.58 11.02
N GLU A 310 10.51 -21.57 11.34
CA GLU A 310 10.62 -22.90 10.77
C GLU A 310 9.90 -22.91 9.42
N GLY A 311 10.52 -23.45 8.39
CA GLY A 311 9.97 -23.61 7.06
C GLY A 311 9.80 -25.08 6.70
N ALA A 312 8.86 -25.39 5.83
CA ALA A 312 8.86 -26.68 5.15
C ALA A 312 10.16 -26.82 4.33
N PRO A 313 10.64 -28.06 4.09
CA PRO A 313 11.74 -28.28 3.16
C PRO A 313 11.46 -27.58 1.82
N VAL A 314 12.49 -26.97 1.25
CA VAL A 314 12.36 -26.32 -0.05
C VAL A 314 12.11 -27.40 -1.10
N CYS A 315 11.02 -27.29 -1.86
CA CYS A 315 10.79 -28.19 -2.98
C CYS A 315 11.91 -28.02 -4.02
N THR A 316 12.42 -29.14 -4.51
CA THR A 316 13.35 -29.15 -5.65
C THR A 316 12.67 -28.48 -6.85
N LYS A 317 13.35 -27.51 -7.47
CA LYS A 317 12.85 -26.84 -8.66
C LYS A 317 13.96 -26.55 -9.65
N GLU A 318 13.62 -26.64 -10.93
CA GLU A 318 14.50 -26.36 -12.05
C GLU A 318 13.90 -25.22 -12.86
N GLN A 319 14.72 -24.21 -13.19
CA GLN A 319 14.29 -23.12 -14.06
C GLN A 319 14.47 -23.57 -15.52
N LEU A 320 13.36 -23.76 -16.25
CA LEU A 320 13.38 -24.17 -17.65
C LEU A 320 13.55 -22.99 -18.61
N THR A 321 12.94 -21.85 -18.29
CA THR A 321 13.11 -20.62 -19.08
C THR A 321 13.52 -19.47 -18.16
N THR A 322 14.35 -18.56 -18.68
CA THR A 322 14.88 -17.41 -17.91
C THR A 322 13.73 -16.49 -17.46
N PRO A 323 13.64 -16.16 -16.17
CA PRO A 323 12.68 -15.18 -15.69
C PRO A 323 13.05 -13.77 -16.18
N HIS A 324 12.06 -12.91 -16.35
CA HIS A 324 12.25 -11.52 -16.71
C HIS A 324 11.36 -10.61 -15.86
N HIS A 325 11.99 -9.72 -15.10
CA HIS A 325 11.30 -8.75 -14.26
C HIS A 325 11.78 -7.35 -14.61
N ASN A 326 10.85 -6.43 -14.76
CA ASN A 326 11.18 -5.02 -14.86
C ASN A 326 10.12 -4.14 -14.16
N TRP A 327 10.51 -2.90 -13.90
CA TRP A 327 9.66 -1.84 -13.39
C TRP A 327 10.20 -0.53 -13.93
N ARG A 328 9.61 0.00 -14.99
CA ARG A 328 10.16 1.17 -15.68
C ARG A 328 9.09 2.18 -16.04
N VAL A 329 9.46 3.45 -15.98
CA VAL A 329 8.68 4.54 -16.52
C VAL A 329 9.21 4.87 -17.92
N ILE A 330 8.32 4.86 -18.91
CA ILE A 330 8.60 5.21 -20.30
C ILE A 330 7.88 6.52 -20.56
N ARG A 331 8.63 7.56 -20.97
CA ARG A 331 8.08 8.85 -21.36
C ARG A 331 8.34 9.14 -22.82
N ASP A 332 7.26 9.34 -23.59
CA ASP A 332 7.32 9.82 -24.95
C ASP A 332 6.99 11.32 -24.95
N LEU A 333 8.02 12.13 -25.22
CA LEU A 333 7.90 13.60 -25.20
C LEU A 333 7.17 14.13 -26.43
N ALA A 334 7.15 13.39 -27.53
CA ALA A 334 6.48 13.82 -28.77
C ALA A 334 4.95 13.63 -28.67
N ALA A 335 4.52 12.51 -28.05
CA ALA A 335 3.11 12.21 -27.83
C ALA A 335 2.59 12.73 -26.48
N ASP A 336 3.48 13.29 -25.64
CA ASP A 336 3.22 13.66 -24.24
C ASP A 336 2.56 12.53 -23.43
N THR A 337 3.02 11.29 -23.64
CA THR A 337 2.52 10.13 -22.93
C THR A 337 3.54 9.61 -21.92
N SER A 338 3.05 9.11 -20.81
CA SER A 338 3.86 8.40 -19.81
C SER A 338 3.24 7.05 -19.51
N THR A 339 4.07 6.01 -19.42
CA THR A 339 3.64 4.64 -19.14
C THR A 339 4.52 4.05 -18.06
N LEU A 340 3.92 3.59 -16.96
CA LEU A 340 4.56 2.68 -16.04
C LEU A 340 4.35 1.27 -16.58
N GLU A 341 5.43 0.59 -16.94
CA GLU A 341 5.44 -0.81 -17.36
C GLU A 341 5.99 -1.69 -16.24
N VAL A 342 5.25 -2.72 -15.87
CA VAL A 342 5.67 -3.73 -14.90
C VAL A 342 5.61 -5.10 -15.55
N ILE A 343 6.75 -5.77 -15.64
CA ILE A 343 6.85 -7.15 -16.11
C ILE A 343 7.24 -8.03 -14.91
N ASN A 344 6.44 -9.04 -14.66
CA ASN A 344 6.68 -10.07 -13.67
C ASN A 344 6.49 -11.44 -14.34
N ASP A 345 7.53 -11.86 -15.06
CA ASP A 345 7.60 -13.13 -15.77
C ASP A 345 8.55 -14.06 -15.02
N ASP A 346 7.99 -15.03 -14.31
CA ASP A 346 8.78 -16.05 -13.58
C ASP A 346 9.35 -17.12 -14.53
N GLY A 347 9.01 -17.06 -15.82
CA GLY A 347 9.31 -18.09 -16.79
C GLY A 347 8.55 -19.39 -16.50
N THR A 348 9.18 -20.50 -16.88
CA THR A 348 8.68 -21.86 -16.60
C THR A 348 9.59 -22.53 -15.58
N VAL A 349 9.00 -23.01 -14.50
CA VAL A 349 9.67 -23.72 -13.41
C VAL A 349 9.16 -25.15 -13.38
N ARG A 350 10.09 -26.13 -13.40
CA ARG A 350 9.79 -27.55 -13.21
C ARG A 350 9.95 -27.93 -11.76
N PHE A 351 8.99 -28.71 -11.27
CA PHE A 351 9.01 -29.42 -9.99
C PHE A 351 9.16 -30.92 -10.27
N PRO A 352 10.41 -31.48 -10.28
CA PRO A 352 10.65 -32.86 -10.68
C PRO A 352 9.88 -33.86 -9.82
N ASP A 353 9.81 -33.64 -8.49
CA ASP A 353 9.13 -34.54 -7.55
C ASP A 353 7.62 -34.64 -7.80
N LEU A 354 7.04 -33.66 -8.50
CA LEU A 354 5.62 -33.59 -8.84
C LEU A 354 5.36 -33.88 -10.32
N ASP A 355 6.43 -34.05 -11.13
CA ASP A 355 6.35 -34.06 -12.59
C ASP A 355 5.52 -32.89 -13.13
N LEU A 356 5.74 -31.68 -12.62
CA LEU A 356 4.92 -30.51 -12.91
C LEU A 356 5.77 -29.33 -13.39
N ASP A 357 5.43 -28.80 -14.55
CA ASP A 357 5.91 -27.51 -15.03
C ASP A 357 4.87 -26.44 -14.73
N LEU A 358 5.31 -25.34 -14.17
CA LEU A 358 4.51 -24.17 -13.84
C LEU A 358 5.04 -22.96 -14.62
N GLN A 359 4.18 -22.33 -15.41
CA GLN A 359 4.42 -21.07 -16.08
C GLN A 359 3.60 -19.96 -15.43
N ARG A 360 4.26 -18.81 -15.20
CA ARG A 360 3.63 -17.63 -14.66
C ARG A 360 4.20 -16.36 -15.29
N ARG A 361 3.31 -15.56 -15.87
CA ARG A 361 3.66 -14.28 -16.48
C ARG A 361 2.58 -13.26 -16.19
N ALA A 362 2.99 -12.05 -15.80
CA ALA A 362 2.12 -10.89 -15.63
C ALA A 362 2.79 -9.66 -16.26
N LEU A 363 2.06 -8.99 -17.13
CA LEU A 363 2.45 -7.74 -17.77
C LEU A 363 1.42 -6.69 -17.39
N GLU A 364 1.86 -5.52 -16.97
CA GLU A 364 1.00 -4.44 -16.54
C GLU A 364 1.49 -3.13 -17.17
N TRP A 365 0.57 -2.34 -17.72
CA TRP A 365 0.82 -1.01 -18.27
C TRP A 365 -0.17 -0.02 -17.71
N TYR A 366 0.35 1.04 -17.14
CA TYR A 366 -0.44 2.14 -16.59
C TYR A 366 0.00 3.42 -17.27
N SER A 367 -0.85 3.98 -18.14
CA SER A 367 -0.50 5.11 -18.99
C SER A 367 -1.45 6.28 -18.84
N TYR A 368 -0.98 7.46 -19.23
CA TYR A 368 -1.76 8.68 -19.34
C TYR A 368 -1.11 9.64 -20.35
N GLN A 369 -1.85 10.65 -20.79
CA GLN A 369 -1.38 11.70 -21.69
C GLN A 369 -1.48 13.08 -21.01
N GLY A 370 -0.36 13.76 -20.88
CA GLY A 370 -0.25 15.12 -20.33
C GLY A 370 -1.02 15.31 -19.02
N MET A 371 -1.91 16.28 -19.01
CA MET A 371 -2.83 16.59 -17.92
C MET A 371 -4.28 16.15 -18.18
N ASP A 372 -4.49 15.29 -19.18
CA ASP A 372 -5.82 14.70 -19.42
C ASP A 372 -6.08 13.54 -18.46
N PHE A 373 -6.85 13.81 -17.40
CA PHE A 373 -7.20 12.85 -16.36
C PHE A 373 -8.12 11.72 -16.86
N CYS A 374 -8.85 11.95 -17.96
CA CYS A 374 -9.65 10.91 -18.61
C CYS A 374 -8.82 10.01 -19.53
N SER A 375 -7.58 10.37 -19.85
CA SER A 375 -6.67 9.53 -20.63
C SER A 375 -6.03 8.41 -19.81
N ALA A 376 -6.23 8.38 -18.48
CA ALA A 376 -5.71 7.33 -17.62
C ALA A 376 -6.19 5.95 -18.10
N ARG A 377 -5.22 5.03 -18.27
CA ARG A 377 -5.45 3.69 -18.82
C ARG A 377 -4.65 2.66 -18.03
N GLY A 378 -5.33 1.65 -17.51
CA GLY A 378 -4.71 0.47 -16.89
C GLY A 378 -4.94 -0.76 -17.78
N GLU A 379 -3.87 -1.45 -18.14
CA GLU A 379 -3.93 -2.66 -18.97
C GLU A 379 -3.10 -3.75 -18.33
N THR A 380 -3.64 -4.97 -18.29
CA THR A 380 -2.93 -6.13 -17.77
C THR A 380 -3.10 -7.32 -18.69
N LEU A 381 -2.04 -8.12 -18.83
CA LEU A 381 -2.06 -9.43 -19.45
C LEU A 381 -1.46 -10.42 -18.47
N TRP A 382 -2.23 -11.46 -18.13
CA TRP A 382 -1.76 -12.53 -17.25
C TRP A 382 -1.84 -13.88 -17.97
N GLU A 383 -0.76 -14.66 -17.84
CA GLU A 383 -0.66 -15.99 -18.39
C GLU A 383 -0.27 -16.97 -17.27
N ARG A 384 -1.01 -18.09 -17.18
CA ARG A 384 -0.78 -19.17 -16.24
C ARG A 384 -0.82 -20.49 -16.99
N GLY A 385 0.22 -21.29 -16.84
CA GLY A 385 0.32 -22.58 -17.49
C GLY A 385 0.74 -23.69 -16.53
N PHE A 386 0.19 -24.88 -16.73
CA PHE A 386 0.55 -26.09 -16.02
C PHE A 386 0.76 -27.20 -17.07
N ARG A 387 1.82 -27.98 -16.90
CA ARG A 387 2.07 -29.16 -17.72
C ARG A 387 2.53 -30.34 -16.86
N ARG A 388 1.95 -31.50 -17.09
CA ARG A 388 2.33 -32.76 -16.47
C ARG A 388 2.23 -33.89 -17.50
N GLY A 389 3.36 -34.51 -17.88
CA GLY A 389 3.39 -35.46 -18.99
C GLY A 389 2.77 -34.85 -20.25
N ASP A 390 1.80 -35.54 -20.85
CA ASP A 390 1.10 -35.11 -22.06
C ASP A 390 -0.04 -34.11 -21.78
N TRP A 391 -0.43 -33.93 -20.52
CA TRP A 391 -1.47 -32.98 -20.14
C TRP A 391 -0.89 -31.59 -19.97
N SER A 392 -1.46 -30.63 -20.66
CA SER A 392 -1.12 -29.20 -20.48
C SER A 392 -2.36 -28.32 -20.53
N VAL A 393 -2.40 -27.33 -19.67
CA VAL A 393 -3.46 -26.30 -19.64
C VAL A 393 -2.84 -24.92 -19.50
N ARG A 394 -3.48 -23.95 -20.12
CA ARG A 394 -3.02 -22.56 -20.07
C ARG A 394 -4.24 -21.63 -20.04
N THR A 395 -4.18 -20.59 -19.21
CA THR A 395 -5.14 -19.48 -19.23
C THR A 395 -4.41 -18.18 -19.61
N VAL A 396 -5.07 -17.35 -20.42
CA VAL A 396 -4.66 -16.01 -20.77
C VAL A 396 -5.79 -15.06 -20.40
N THR A 397 -5.51 -14.07 -19.59
CA THR A 397 -6.47 -13.01 -19.28
C THR A 397 -5.91 -11.65 -19.70
N CYS A 398 -6.73 -10.86 -20.38
CA CYS A 398 -6.46 -9.46 -20.69
C CYS A 398 -7.50 -8.60 -20.00
N THR A 399 -7.08 -7.50 -19.41
CA THR A 399 -7.99 -6.53 -18.81
C THR A 399 -7.54 -5.13 -19.19
N LEU A 400 -8.49 -4.32 -19.67
CA LEU A 400 -8.30 -2.91 -19.98
C LEU A 400 -9.34 -2.12 -19.21
N LEU A 401 -8.88 -1.15 -18.42
CA LEU A 401 -9.71 -0.16 -17.75
C LEU A 401 -9.36 1.23 -18.27
N THR A 402 -10.37 1.95 -18.71
CA THR A 402 -10.32 3.37 -19.07
C THR A 402 -11.44 4.14 -18.39
N SER A 403 -11.48 5.44 -18.53
CA SER A 403 -12.58 6.22 -17.97
C SER A 403 -12.94 7.43 -18.83
N THR A 404 -14.20 7.83 -18.72
CA THR A 404 -14.75 9.11 -19.17
C THR A 404 -14.99 10.00 -17.94
N PRO A 405 -15.45 11.23 -18.07
CA PRO A 405 -15.85 12.04 -16.91
C PRO A 405 -16.93 11.40 -16.03
N THR A 406 -17.74 10.49 -16.57
CA THR A 406 -18.92 9.93 -15.90
C THR A 406 -18.90 8.42 -15.70
N HIS A 407 -18.09 7.67 -16.46
CA HIS A 407 -18.07 6.21 -16.41
C HIS A 407 -16.65 5.66 -16.43
N PHE A 408 -16.46 4.51 -15.81
CA PHE A 408 -15.36 3.59 -16.09
C PHE A 408 -15.79 2.64 -17.20
N GLN A 409 -14.86 2.33 -18.09
CA GLN A 409 -15.05 1.39 -19.19
C GLN A 409 -14.11 0.21 -18.99
N LEU A 410 -14.69 -0.94 -18.71
CA LEU A 410 -13.95 -2.17 -18.50
C LEU A 410 -14.12 -3.09 -19.70
N HIS A 411 -13.00 -3.50 -20.28
CA HIS A 411 -12.92 -4.62 -21.21
C HIS A 411 -12.07 -5.71 -20.60
N ALA A 412 -12.61 -6.93 -20.48
CA ALA A 412 -11.88 -8.07 -19.97
C ALA A 412 -12.12 -9.31 -20.85
N GLN A 413 -11.07 -10.11 -21.03
CA GLN A 413 -11.12 -11.34 -21.81
C GLN A 413 -10.39 -12.44 -21.04
N LEU A 414 -10.97 -13.65 -21.04
CA LEU A 414 -10.37 -14.88 -20.55
C LEU A 414 -10.41 -15.93 -21.64
N ASP A 415 -9.25 -16.45 -22.00
CA ASP A 415 -9.10 -17.65 -22.84
C ASP A 415 -8.48 -18.79 -22.02
N ALA A 416 -9.00 -20.01 -22.16
CA ALA A 416 -8.40 -21.20 -21.58
C ALA A 416 -8.13 -22.24 -22.66
N PHE A 417 -7.01 -22.92 -22.53
CA PHE A 417 -6.50 -23.91 -23.50
C PHE A 417 -6.20 -25.24 -22.81
N GLU A 418 -6.47 -26.32 -23.50
CA GLU A 418 -5.97 -27.66 -23.21
C GLU A 418 -5.09 -28.08 -24.41
N GLY A 419 -3.78 -28.22 -24.18
CA GLY A 419 -2.81 -28.25 -25.28
C GLY A 419 -2.93 -26.97 -26.12
N GLU A 420 -3.07 -27.16 -27.44
CA GLU A 420 -3.27 -26.05 -28.39
C GLU A 420 -4.76 -25.71 -28.61
N ARG A 421 -5.67 -26.53 -28.10
CA ARG A 421 -7.11 -26.34 -28.29
C ARG A 421 -7.65 -25.33 -27.29
N ARG A 422 -8.25 -24.24 -27.76
CA ARG A 422 -9.03 -23.33 -26.90
C ARG A 422 -10.32 -24.01 -26.47
N VAL A 423 -10.46 -24.24 -25.16
CA VAL A 423 -11.61 -24.94 -24.56
C VAL A 423 -12.62 -24.01 -23.92
N TYR A 424 -12.23 -22.78 -23.65
CA TYR A 424 -13.09 -21.74 -23.09
C TYR A 424 -12.66 -20.37 -23.58
N ALA A 425 -13.64 -19.48 -23.81
CA ALA A 425 -13.43 -18.06 -24.08
C ALA A 425 -14.62 -17.26 -23.55
N GLU A 426 -14.32 -16.16 -22.87
CA GLU A 426 -15.33 -15.24 -22.36
C GLU A 426 -14.82 -13.81 -22.50
N THR A 427 -15.73 -12.89 -22.80
CA THR A 427 -15.42 -11.47 -22.93
C THR A 427 -16.47 -10.65 -22.18
N TRP A 428 -16.01 -9.71 -21.38
CA TRP A 428 -16.85 -8.77 -20.65
C TRP A 428 -16.57 -7.36 -21.13
N ASN A 429 -17.64 -6.59 -21.35
CA ASN A 429 -17.60 -5.16 -21.64
C ASN A 429 -18.60 -4.48 -20.71
N GLU A 430 -18.10 -3.63 -19.80
CA GLU A 430 -18.93 -3.00 -18.81
C GLU A 430 -18.69 -1.49 -18.78
N ASP A 431 -19.79 -0.73 -18.80
CA ASP A 431 -19.79 0.69 -18.49
C ASP A 431 -20.30 0.88 -17.06
N ILE A 432 -19.45 1.37 -16.16
CA ILE A 432 -19.72 1.49 -14.73
C ILE A 432 -19.72 2.98 -14.38
N ALA A 433 -20.82 3.49 -13.83
CA ALA A 433 -20.88 4.88 -13.39
C ALA A 433 -19.79 5.18 -12.34
N ARG A 434 -19.14 6.33 -12.45
CA ARG A 434 -18.06 6.72 -11.50
C ARG A 434 -18.57 7.01 -10.09
N ASP A 435 -19.86 7.35 -9.90
CA ASP A 435 -20.49 7.56 -8.60
C ASP A 435 -19.65 8.38 -7.60
N LEU A 436 -19.16 9.54 -7.99
CA LEU A 436 -18.28 10.39 -7.19
C LEU A 436 -16.87 9.84 -6.92
N VAL A 437 -16.36 9.00 -7.83
CA VAL A 437 -14.97 8.49 -7.80
C VAL A 437 -14.11 9.21 -8.83
#